data_e329403581e1769e1d0d406c5b760d69
#
_entry.id   e329403581e1769e1d0d406c5b760d69
#
_cell.length_a   1.000
_cell.length_b   1.000
_cell.length_c   1.000
_cell.angle_alpha   90.00
_cell.angle_beta   90.00
_cell.angle_gamma   90.00
#
_symmetry.space_group_name_H-M   'P 1'
#
loop_
_entity.id
_entity.type
_entity.pdbx_description
1 polymer ?
#
loop_
_entity_poly.entity_id
_entity_poly.type
_entity_poly.pdbx_seq_one_letter_code
_entity_poly.pdbx_strand_id
1 'polypeptide(L)'
;MRTLRFSINVKAIDCYIYGGYLFLALEDGKFGYVPMSRIMHQLKGKYPEFQSLLRMAFERNDFFSNETGKTYLGIKEVMLTLIKLWEFASESIEFCLDFEDIENDFYLIDIVHSFPILDIKMYAMTLFVGCKDGLFESRLNLGNDNYSIEPAKFRKKFDAKIVGLNAYCGSIVVSTGNDGMFFGPFDLNTGVNMDEKPVDAVSYRTSWSSTDIVNYKSSSDFDYLVNKVEKFEDKPNFSKFDERSERKRIVKLCEKKYDMNNLFQAGQLVLDDVIYAFNSSSSSFVLTKKGF
;
A
#
# COMPACT_ATOMS: atom_id res chain seq x y z
N MET A 1 -21.71 8.93 -7.77
CA MET A 1 -20.71 8.92 -8.86
C MET A 1 -19.94 7.63 -8.78
N ARG A 2 -19.92 6.80 -9.82
CA ARG A 2 -19.18 5.52 -9.81
C ARG A 2 -17.67 5.77 -9.94
N THR A 3 -16.87 4.84 -9.44
CA THR A 3 -15.42 4.92 -9.54
C THR A 3 -14.96 4.62 -10.96
N LEU A 4 -14.10 5.46 -11.52
CA LEU A 4 -13.40 5.14 -12.76
C LEU A 4 -12.35 4.07 -12.46
N ARG A 5 -12.25 3.04 -13.30
CA ARG A 5 -11.35 1.90 -13.11
C ARG A 5 -10.60 1.61 -14.40
N PHE A 6 -9.41 1.10 -14.25
CA PHE A 6 -8.72 0.40 -15.32
C PHE A 6 -8.16 -0.92 -14.80
N SER A 7 -7.98 -1.87 -15.68
CA SER A 7 -7.38 -3.17 -15.39
C SER A 7 -6.14 -3.40 -16.26
N ILE A 8 -5.23 -4.21 -15.76
CA ILE A 8 -4.12 -4.75 -16.52
C ILE A 8 -4.27 -6.27 -16.50
N ASN A 9 -4.36 -6.87 -17.66
CA ASN A 9 -4.46 -8.32 -17.79
C ASN A 9 -3.09 -8.95 -17.54
N VAL A 10 -2.81 -9.27 -16.29
CA VAL A 10 -1.54 -9.86 -15.85
C VAL A 10 -1.78 -10.83 -14.69
N LYS A 11 -1.03 -11.92 -14.68
CA LYS A 11 -1.02 -12.88 -13.57
C LYS A 11 -0.05 -12.41 -12.50
N ALA A 12 -0.57 -11.68 -11.49
CA ALA A 12 0.21 -11.18 -10.37
C ALA A 12 -0.21 -11.86 -9.06
N ILE A 13 0.76 -12.16 -8.22
CA ILE A 13 0.56 -12.64 -6.85
C ILE A 13 0.20 -11.45 -5.96
N ASP A 14 0.86 -10.31 -6.18
CA ASP A 14 0.66 -9.09 -5.41
C ASP A 14 1.00 -7.86 -6.24
N CYS A 15 0.38 -6.73 -5.89
CA CYS A 15 0.67 -5.45 -6.52
C CYS A 15 0.60 -4.31 -5.51
N TYR A 16 1.40 -3.28 -5.74
CA TYR A 16 1.45 -2.12 -4.87
C TYR A 16 1.77 -0.84 -5.63
N ILE A 17 1.00 0.22 -5.41
CA ILE A 17 1.25 1.54 -5.99
C ILE A 17 1.92 2.44 -4.96
N TYR A 18 3.08 2.99 -5.31
CA TYR A 18 3.79 3.93 -4.46
C TYR A 18 4.63 4.92 -5.28
N GLY A 19 4.54 6.21 -4.93
CA GLY A 19 5.39 7.25 -5.52
C GLY A 19 5.24 7.41 -7.05
N GLY A 20 4.10 7.00 -7.62
CA GLY A 20 3.89 7.05 -9.07
C GLY A 20 4.39 5.82 -9.82
N TYR A 21 4.69 4.73 -9.13
CA TYR A 21 5.10 3.44 -9.69
C TYR A 21 4.13 2.33 -9.26
N LEU A 22 3.79 1.45 -10.19
CA LEU A 22 3.10 0.20 -9.92
C LEU A 22 4.13 -0.92 -9.78
N PHE A 23 4.26 -1.48 -8.61
CA PHE A 23 5.07 -2.68 -8.33
C PHE A 23 4.23 -3.93 -8.55
N LEU A 24 4.81 -4.93 -9.20
CA LEU A 24 4.15 -6.20 -9.52
C LEU A 24 5.04 -7.37 -9.12
N ALA A 25 4.48 -8.28 -8.34
CA ALA A 25 5.04 -9.63 -8.12
C ALA A 25 4.26 -10.60 -9.01
N LEU A 26 4.89 -11.16 -10.03
CA LEU A 26 4.24 -12.01 -11.02
C LEU A 26 4.26 -13.48 -10.58
N GLU A 27 3.30 -14.28 -11.08
CA GLU A 27 3.21 -15.70 -10.78
C GLU A 27 4.42 -16.50 -11.30
N ASP A 28 5.09 -16.02 -12.35
CA ASP A 28 6.31 -16.61 -12.90
C ASP A 28 7.58 -16.32 -12.06
N GLY A 29 7.41 -15.64 -10.94
CA GLY A 29 8.49 -15.28 -10.00
C GLY A 29 9.23 -14.00 -10.33
N LYS A 30 8.88 -13.30 -11.40
CA LYS A 30 9.41 -11.98 -11.71
C LYS A 30 8.85 -10.94 -10.74
N PHE A 31 9.69 -10.02 -10.34
CA PHE A 31 9.31 -8.84 -9.58
C PHE A 31 9.87 -7.59 -10.25
N GLY A 32 9.05 -6.56 -10.33
CA GLY A 32 9.46 -5.33 -10.96
C GLY A 32 8.44 -4.21 -10.79
N TYR A 33 8.62 -3.14 -11.54
CA TYR A 33 7.73 -2.00 -11.51
C TYR A 33 7.52 -1.38 -12.89
N VAL A 34 6.40 -0.69 -13.05
CA VAL A 34 6.09 0.16 -14.20
C VAL A 34 5.78 1.56 -13.71
N PRO A 35 6.37 2.62 -14.30
CA PRO A 35 5.95 3.99 -14.01
C PRO A 35 4.48 4.21 -14.40
N MET A 36 3.67 4.77 -13.51
CA MET A 36 2.26 5.07 -13.80
C MET A 36 2.08 5.98 -15.02
N SER A 37 3.04 6.86 -15.29
CA SER A 37 3.04 7.70 -16.49
C SER A 37 3.09 6.89 -17.78
N ARG A 38 3.80 5.75 -17.80
CA ARG A 38 3.87 4.84 -18.95
C ARG A 38 2.56 4.08 -19.12
N ILE A 39 1.98 3.56 -18.04
CA ILE A 39 0.65 2.94 -18.06
C ILE A 39 -0.37 3.93 -18.61
N MET A 40 -0.36 5.18 -18.13
CA MET A 40 -1.27 6.22 -18.60
C MET A 40 -1.01 6.62 -20.05
N HIS A 41 0.22 6.57 -20.52
CA HIS A 41 0.54 6.80 -21.94
C HIS A 41 -0.12 5.75 -22.83
N GLN A 42 0.00 4.47 -22.49
CA GLN A 42 -0.64 3.38 -23.23
C GLN A 42 -2.17 3.46 -23.18
N LEU A 43 -2.75 3.69 -22.00
CA LEU A 43 -4.20 3.88 -21.86
C LEU A 43 -4.73 5.03 -22.70
N LYS A 44 -4.05 6.17 -22.70
CA LYS A 44 -4.43 7.33 -23.54
C LYS A 44 -4.30 7.06 -25.02
N GLY A 45 -3.32 6.25 -25.43
CA GLY A 45 -3.19 5.80 -26.82
C GLY A 45 -4.32 4.86 -27.24
N LYS A 46 -4.72 3.92 -26.37
CA LYS A 46 -5.80 2.96 -26.62
C LYS A 46 -7.20 3.60 -26.55
N TYR A 47 -7.37 4.65 -25.73
CA TYR A 47 -8.64 5.34 -25.53
C TYR A 47 -8.49 6.86 -25.72
N PRO A 48 -8.23 7.31 -26.96
CA PRO A 48 -7.86 8.70 -27.25
C PRO A 48 -8.97 9.71 -26.91
N GLU A 49 -10.25 9.34 -26.99
CA GLU A 49 -11.39 10.15 -26.62
C GLU A 49 -11.49 10.45 -25.11
N PHE A 50 -10.85 9.63 -24.28
CA PHE A 50 -10.85 9.78 -22.82
C PHE A 50 -9.54 10.31 -22.23
N GLN A 51 -8.60 10.77 -23.04
CA GLN A 51 -7.28 11.21 -22.59
C GLN A 51 -7.34 12.21 -21.42
N SER A 52 -8.19 13.24 -21.54
CA SER A 52 -8.34 14.26 -20.49
C SER A 52 -8.88 13.68 -19.20
N LEU A 53 -9.84 12.76 -19.29
CA LEU A 53 -10.45 12.11 -18.14
C LEU A 53 -9.45 11.19 -17.43
N LEU A 54 -8.72 10.35 -18.18
CA LEU A 54 -7.69 9.45 -17.66
C LEU A 54 -6.57 10.23 -16.97
N ARG A 55 -6.14 11.34 -17.59
CA ARG A 55 -5.14 12.23 -16.99
C ARG A 55 -5.60 12.82 -15.67
N MET A 56 -6.84 13.29 -15.60
CA MET A 56 -7.40 13.87 -14.38
C MET A 56 -7.57 12.82 -13.28
N ALA A 57 -8.03 11.62 -13.64
CA ALA A 57 -8.32 10.57 -12.69
C ALA A 57 -7.05 9.91 -12.11
N PHE A 58 -5.99 9.73 -12.91
CA PHE A 58 -4.88 8.86 -12.55
C PHE A 58 -3.49 9.50 -12.60
N GLU A 59 -3.29 10.61 -13.34
CA GLU A 59 -1.97 11.27 -13.40
C GLU A 59 -1.83 12.47 -12.47
N ARG A 60 -2.92 13.21 -12.20
CA ARG A 60 -2.87 14.49 -11.49
C ARG A 60 -3.73 14.49 -10.25
N ASN A 61 -3.19 13.97 -9.17
CA ASN A 61 -3.85 14.01 -7.86
C ASN A 61 -4.11 15.42 -7.34
N ASP A 62 -3.33 16.39 -7.80
CA ASP A 62 -3.42 17.79 -7.40
C ASP A 62 -4.44 18.61 -8.19
N PHE A 63 -4.98 18.09 -9.31
CA PHE A 63 -5.87 18.84 -10.19
C PHE A 63 -7.07 19.44 -9.45
N PHE A 64 -7.68 18.66 -8.56
CA PHE A 64 -8.86 19.11 -7.80
C PHE A 64 -8.51 20.07 -6.65
N SER A 65 -7.26 20.17 -6.27
CA SER A 65 -6.78 21.01 -5.16
C SER A 65 -6.04 22.26 -5.61
N ASN A 66 -5.48 22.29 -6.83
CA ASN A 66 -4.75 23.44 -7.33
C ASN A 66 -5.67 24.55 -7.86
N GLU A 67 -5.20 25.77 -7.92
CA GLU A 67 -5.99 26.95 -8.34
C GLU A 67 -6.52 26.84 -9.76
N THR A 68 -5.73 26.28 -10.69
CA THR A 68 -6.16 26.07 -12.07
C THR A 68 -7.34 25.11 -12.15
N GLY A 69 -7.24 23.98 -11.46
CA GLY A 69 -8.32 22.98 -11.40
C GLY A 69 -9.58 23.56 -10.77
N LYS A 70 -9.46 24.28 -9.65
CA LYS A 70 -10.59 24.96 -8.99
C LYS A 70 -11.26 25.96 -9.91
N THR A 71 -10.47 26.75 -10.66
CA THR A 71 -11.01 27.73 -11.62
C THR A 71 -11.82 27.04 -12.71
N TYR A 72 -11.30 25.98 -13.33
CA TYR A 72 -12.01 25.26 -14.38
C TYR A 72 -13.26 24.55 -13.85
N LEU A 73 -13.16 23.90 -12.69
CA LEU A 73 -14.30 23.23 -12.05
C LEU A 73 -15.37 24.22 -11.54
N GLY A 74 -15.01 25.48 -11.32
CA GLY A 74 -15.94 26.56 -11.00
C GLY A 74 -16.83 26.98 -12.19
N ILE A 75 -16.46 26.63 -13.43
CA ILE A 75 -17.27 26.88 -14.62
C ILE A 75 -18.32 25.77 -14.73
N LYS A 76 -19.58 26.13 -14.57
CA LYS A 76 -20.72 25.17 -14.51
C LYS A 76 -20.77 24.23 -15.72
N GLU A 77 -20.57 24.76 -16.91
CA GLU A 77 -20.62 24.01 -18.18
C GLU A 77 -19.49 22.97 -18.26
N VAL A 78 -18.30 23.34 -17.81
CA VAL A 78 -17.12 22.44 -17.75
C VAL A 78 -17.39 21.32 -16.76
N MET A 79 -17.85 21.67 -15.56
CA MET A 79 -18.18 20.71 -14.51
C MET A 79 -19.25 19.70 -14.98
N LEU A 80 -20.33 20.17 -15.57
CA LEU A 80 -21.41 19.29 -16.06
C LEU A 80 -20.94 18.38 -17.19
N THR A 81 -20.08 18.88 -18.08
CA THR A 81 -19.51 18.08 -19.16
C THR A 81 -18.60 16.99 -18.60
N LEU A 82 -17.75 17.32 -17.63
CA LEU A 82 -16.88 16.34 -16.97
C LEU A 82 -17.67 15.27 -16.22
N ILE A 83 -18.73 15.66 -15.51
CA ILE A 83 -19.60 14.69 -14.80
C ILE A 83 -20.22 13.71 -15.81
N LYS A 84 -20.81 14.20 -16.90
CA LYS A 84 -21.40 13.34 -17.93
C LYS A 84 -20.39 12.40 -18.56
N LEU A 85 -19.19 12.91 -18.88
CA LEU A 85 -18.12 12.10 -19.45
C LEU A 85 -17.65 11.03 -18.46
N TRP A 86 -17.55 11.39 -17.18
CA TRP A 86 -17.16 10.46 -16.11
C TRP A 86 -18.22 9.36 -15.91
N GLU A 87 -19.49 9.73 -15.85
CA GLU A 87 -20.62 8.79 -15.73
C GLU A 87 -20.63 7.82 -16.90
N PHE A 88 -20.56 8.33 -18.12
CA PHE A 88 -20.48 7.51 -19.33
C PHE A 88 -19.28 6.56 -19.30
N ALA A 89 -18.08 7.07 -19.01
CA ALA A 89 -16.86 6.26 -18.96
C ALA A 89 -16.93 5.18 -17.87
N SER A 90 -17.44 5.52 -16.69
CA SER A 90 -17.53 4.57 -15.56
C SER A 90 -18.60 3.49 -15.72
N GLU A 91 -19.59 3.72 -16.59
CA GLU A 91 -20.69 2.77 -16.82
C GLU A 91 -20.53 1.94 -18.07
N SER A 92 -19.90 2.52 -19.11
CA SER A 92 -19.92 1.95 -20.46
C SER A 92 -18.55 1.53 -20.97
N ILE A 93 -17.46 1.96 -20.32
CA ILE A 93 -16.11 1.69 -20.80
C ILE A 93 -15.34 0.86 -19.79
N GLU A 94 -14.80 -0.26 -20.26
CA GLU A 94 -13.83 -1.06 -19.55
C GLU A 94 -12.43 -0.69 -20.05
N PHE A 95 -11.73 0.17 -19.28
CA PHE A 95 -10.34 0.51 -19.58
C PHE A 95 -9.46 -0.67 -19.22
N CYS A 96 -8.84 -1.28 -20.24
CA CYS A 96 -8.02 -2.47 -20.06
C CYS A 96 -6.73 -2.37 -20.90
N LEU A 97 -5.62 -2.78 -20.30
CA LEU A 97 -4.34 -3.04 -20.98
C LEU A 97 -4.00 -4.52 -20.84
N ASP A 98 -3.35 -5.06 -21.84
CA ASP A 98 -2.65 -6.33 -21.72
C ASP A 98 -1.23 -6.07 -21.19
N PHE A 99 -0.62 -7.07 -20.55
CA PHE A 99 0.72 -6.88 -20.00
C PHE A 99 1.74 -6.56 -21.10
N GLU A 100 1.55 -7.10 -22.28
CA GLU A 100 2.36 -6.84 -23.47
C GLU A 100 2.37 -5.35 -23.88
N ASP A 101 1.30 -4.61 -23.59
CA ASP A 101 1.21 -3.17 -23.87
C ASP A 101 2.22 -2.36 -23.02
N ILE A 102 2.64 -2.91 -21.87
CA ILE A 102 3.52 -2.25 -20.88
C ILE A 102 4.81 -3.03 -20.60
N GLU A 103 5.01 -4.20 -21.21
CA GLU A 103 6.16 -5.08 -20.96
C GLU A 103 7.50 -4.39 -21.22
N ASN A 104 7.58 -3.57 -22.26
CA ASN A 104 8.80 -2.79 -22.56
C ASN A 104 9.11 -1.70 -21.53
N ASP A 105 8.13 -1.29 -20.74
CA ASP A 105 8.25 -0.32 -19.66
C ASP A 105 8.31 -1.01 -18.28
N PHE A 106 8.36 -2.35 -18.24
CA PHE A 106 8.47 -3.12 -17.01
C PHE A 106 9.94 -3.31 -16.62
N TYR A 107 10.35 -2.64 -15.56
CA TYR A 107 11.70 -2.69 -15.03
C TYR A 107 11.81 -3.79 -13.99
N LEU A 108 12.57 -4.83 -14.31
CA LEU A 108 12.83 -5.93 -13.39
C LEU A 108 13.69 -5.48 -12.21
N ILE A 109 13.35 -5.94 -11.03
CA ILE A 109 14.15 -5.82 -9.82
C ILE A 109 14.72 -7.21 -9.49
N ASP A 110 16.03 -7.33 -9.54
CA ASP A 110 16.73 -8.55 -9.11
C ASP A 110 16.63 -8.71 -7.60
N ILE A 111 15.68 -9.53 -7.18
CA ILE A 111 15.67 -10.04 -5.82
C ILE A 111 16.60 -11.24 -5.80
N VAL A 112 17.73 -11.12 -5.10
CA VAL A 112 18.87 -12.07 -5.08
C VAL A 112 18.49 -13.50 -4.61
N HIS A 113 17.24 -13.75 -4.27
CA HIS A 113 16.78 -15.03 -3.77
C HIS A 113 15.50 -15.47 -4.49
N SER A 114 15.54 -16.68 -5.02
CA SER A 114 14.47 -17.37 -5.74
C SER A 114 13.30 -17.83 -4.86
N PHE A 115 12.84 -16.98 -3.95
CA PHE A 115 11.73 -17.34 -3.06
C PHE A 115 10.42 -16.77 -3.60
N PRO A 116 9.31 -17.50 -3.49
CA PRO A 116 8.04 -16.87 -3.77
C PRO A 116 7.83 -15.69 -2.83
N ILE A 117 7.63 -14.51 -3.41
CA ILE A 117 7.19 -13.33 -2.69
C ILE A 117 5.79 -13.63 -2.16
N LEU A 118 5.56 -13.31 -0.89
CA LEU A 118 4.27 -13.53 -0.24
C LEU A 118 3.54 -12.21 0.02
N ASP A 119 4.29 -11.13 0.24
CA ASP A 119 3.75 -9.78 0.39
C ASP A 119 4.81 -8.72 0.13
N ILE A 120 4.42 -7.56 -0.36
CA ILE A 120 5.30 -6.41 -0.61
C ILE A 120 4.74 -5.15 0.02
N LYS A 121 5.61 -4.28 0.51
CA LYS A 121 5.23 -2.99 1.05
C LYS A 121 6.28 -1.93 0.76
N MET A 122 5.81 -0.75 0.38
CA MET A 122 6.65 0.43 0.24
C MET A 122 6.41 1.39 1.39
N TYR A 123 7.47 1.81 2.03
CA TYR A 123 7.39 2.83 3.08
C TYR A 123 8.66 3.67 3.11
N ALA A 124 8.50 5.00 3.11
CA ALA A 124 9.61 5.96 3.18
C ALA A 124 10.77 5.66 2.21
N MET A 125 10.45 5.44 0.93
CA MET A 125 11.39 5.08 -0.15
C MET A 125 12.19 3.80 0.14
N THR A 126 11.63 2.90 0.93
CA THR A 126 12.19 1.57 1.20
C THR A 126 11.18 0.51 0.78
N LEU A 127 11.65 -0.43 -0.03
CA LEU A 127 10.91 -1.61 -0.44
C LEU A 127 11.12 -2.72 0.60
N PHE A 128 10.04 -3.21 1.15
CA PHE A 128 10.01 -4.38 2.02
C PHE A 128 9.41 -5.56 1.27
N VAL A 129 10.09 -6.69 1.31
CA VAL A 129 9.68 -7.92 0.66
C VAL A 129 9.60 -9.03 1.69
N GLY A 130 8.39 -9.54 1.88
CA GLY A 130 8.12 -10.71 2.71
C GLY A 130 8.10 -11.99 1.90
N CYS A 131 8.86 -12.98 2.34
CA CYS A 131 8.92 -14.29 1.70
C CYS A 131 9.05 -15.42 2.75
N LYS A 132 9.18 -16.67 2.29
CA LYS A 132 9.30 -17.82 3.21
C LYS A 132 10.51 -17.72 4.14
N ASP A 133 11.60 -17.11 3.66
CA ASP A 133 12.87 -17.10 4.38
C ASP A 133 13.11 -15.82 5.16
N GLY A 134 12.19 -14.88 5.13
CA GLY A 134 12.32 -13.69 5.95
C GLY A 134 11.73 -12.41 5.39
N LEU A 135 11.98 -11.35 6.12
CA LEU A 135 11.78 -9.98 5.70
C LEU A 135 13.09 -9.44 5.11
N PHE A 136 12.99 -8.92 3.91
CA PHE A 136 14.09 -8.21 3.25
C PHE A 136 13.70 -6.76 3.02
N GLU A 137 14.69 -5.86 3.12
CA GLU A 137 14.51 -4.46 2.78
C GLU A 137 15.53 -4.01 1.75
N SER A 138 15.12 -3.11 0.89
CA SER A 138 16.01 -2.38 -0.03
C SER A 138 15.58 -0.94 -0.13
N ARG A 139 16.51 -0.01 0.06
CA ARG A 139 16.27 1.39 -0.19
C ARG A 139 16.21 1.65 -1.68
N LEU A 140 15.23 2.44 -2.11
CA LEU A 140 15.08 2.84 -3.50
C LEU A 140 15.75 4.20 -3.73
N ASN A 141 16.57 4.28 -4.76
CA ASN A 141 17.14 5.52 -5.25
C ASN A 141 16.48 5.85 -6.59
N LEU A 142 16.13 7.11 -6.78
CA LEU A 142 15.68 7.57 -8.10
C LEU A 142 16.87 7.50 -9.05
N GLY A 143 16.68 6.84 -10.19
CA GLY A 143 17.67 6.79 -11.25
C GLY A 143 17.85 8.14 -11.97
N ASN A 144 18.87 8.22 -12.79
CA ASN A 144 19.24 9.46 -13.49
C ASN A 144 18.21 9.93 -14.51
N ASP A 145 17.34 9.03 -14.97
CA ASP A 145 16.29 9.30 -15.97
C ASP A 145 14.95 9.74 -15.38
N ASN A 146 14.85 9.89 -14.06
CA ASN A 146 13.63 10.16 -13.29
C ASN A 146 12.50 9.12 -13.47
N TYR A 147 12.76 8.01 -14.15
CA TYR A 147 11.79 6.93 -14.38
C TYR A 147 12.27 5.60 -13.81
N SER A 148 13.57 5.36 -13.78
CA SER A 148 14.14 4.17 -13.15
C SER A 148 14.27 4.34 -11.65
N ILE A 149 14.04 3.24 -10.93
CA ILE A 149 14.32 3.12 -9.51
C ILE A 149 15.41 2.07 -9.38
N GLU A 150 16.53 2.46 -8.80
CA GLU A 150 17.61 1.52 -8.52
C GLU A 150 17.49 1.04 -7.08
N PRO A 151 17.09 -0.22 -6.84
CA PRO A 151 17.11 -0.76 -5.50
C PRO A 151 18.54 -0.91 -5.04
N ALA A 152 18.81 -0.48 -3.83
CA ALA A 152 20.05 -0.85 -3.16
C ALA A 152 20.08 -2.38 -2.92
N LYS A 153 21.24 -2.92 -2.54
CA LYS A 153 21.33 -4.34 -2.19
C LYS A 153 20.31 -4.71 -1.10
N PHE A 154 19.50 -5.73 -1.36
CA PHE A 154 18.58 -6.28 -0.38
C PHE A 154 19.29 -6.77 0.87
N ARG A 155 18.77 -6.42 2.04
CA ARG A 155 19.27 -6.83 3.34
C ARG A 155 18.20 -7.61 4.07
N LYS A 156 18.53 -8.80 4.56
CA LYS A 156 17.64 -9.57 5.44
C LYS A 156 17.55 -8.89 6.80
N LYS A 157 16.34 -8.68 7.27
CA LYS A 157 16.03 -7.98 8.52
C LYS A 157 15.35 -8.84 9.57
N PHE A 158 14.68 -9.89 9.14
CA PHE A 158 14.00 -10.80 10.05
C PHE A 158 14.00 -12.21 9.48
N ASP A 159 14.15 -13.19 10.34
CA ASP A 159 14.35 -14.61 9.98
C ASP A 159 13.12 -15.43 10.37
N ALA A 160 12.00 -15.22 9.67
CA ALA A 160 10.79 -16.00 9.81
C ALA A 160 9.99 -15.92 8.50
N LYS A 161 9.12 -16.89 8.23
CA LYS A 161 8.20 -16.83 7.11
C LYS A 161 7.26 -15.63 7.27
N ILE A 162 7.30 -14.71 6.32
CA ILE A 162 6.43 -13.53 6.31
C ILE A 162 5.23 -13.80 5.41
N VAL A 163 4.02 -13.71 5.94
CA VAL A 163 2.76 -13.90 5.22
C VAL A 163 1.96 -12.61 5.04
N GLY A 164 2.35 -11.55 5.75
CA GLY A 164 1.77 -10.23 5.60
C GLY A 164 2.68 -9.13 6.13
N LEU A 165 2.62 -7.96 5.48
CA LEU A 165 3.40 -6.77 5.81
C LEU A 165 2.49 -5.56 5.96
N ASN A 166 2.78 -4.71 6.93
CA ASN A 166 2.21 -3.38 6.99
C ASN A 166 3.22 -2.37 7.52
N ALA A 167 3.09 -1.11 7.10
CA ALA A 167 4.01 -0.05 7.49
C ALA A 167 3.24 1.25 7.72
N TYR A 168 3.48 1.90 8.84
CA TYR A 168 2.89 3.19 9.16
C TYR A 168 3.67 3.91 10.27
N CYS A 169 3.67 5.23 10.26
CA CYS A 169 4.21 6.08 11.34
C CYS A 169 5.60 5.68 11.86
N GLY A 170 6.55 5.38 10.96
CA GLY A 170 7.92 5.02 11.35
C GLY A 170 8.06 3.61 11.92
N SER A 171 7.17 2.70 11.54
CA SER A 171 7.22 1.33 12.04
C SER A 171 6.72 0.33 11.01
N ILE A 172 7.18 -0.90 11.12
CA ILE A 172 6.79 -2.04 10.31
C ILE A 172 6.15 -3.08 11.21
N VAL A 173 5.10 -3.71 10.71
CA VAL A 173 4.47 -4.88 11.32
C VAL A 173 4.57 -6.04 10.33
N VAL A 174 4.97 -7.20 10.83
CA VAL A 174 5.01 -8.43 10.04
C VAL A 174 4.11 -9.49 10.66
N SER A 175 3.36 -10.18 9.80
CA SER A 175 2.55 -11.33 10.14
C SER A 175 3.30 -12.59 9.71
N THR A 176 3.48 -13.54 10.61
CA THR A 176 4.27 -14.77 10.38
C THR A 176 3.43 -16.04 10.45
N GLY A 177 2.12 -15.91 10.50
CA GLY A 177 1.20 -17.02 10.69
C GLY A 177 1.13 -17.43 12.16
N ASN A 178 1.45 -18.70 12.45
CA ASN A 178 1.41 -19.26 13.80
C ASN A 178 2.57 -18.83 14.70
N ASP A 179 3.62 -18.19 14.14
CA ASP A 179 4.74 -17.67 14.93
C ASP A 179 4.44 -16.24 15.45
N GLY A 180 3.32 -15.65 15.03
CA GLY A 180 2.78 -14.44 15.60
C GLY A 180 2.90 -13.17 14.75
N MET A 181 2.66 -12.04 15.41
CA MET A 181 2.82 -10.70 14.88
C MET A 181 4.03 -10.03 15.50
N PHE A 182 4.96 -9.58 14.69
CA PHE A 182 6.14 -8.86 15.16
C PHE A 182 6.08 -7.39 14.75
N PHE A 183 6.68 -6.58 15.56
CA PHE A 183 6.76 -5.14 15.38
C PHE A 183 8.22 -4.70 15.32
N GLY A 184 8.50 -3.68 14.51
CA GLY A 184 9.84 -3.10 14.44
C GLY A 184 9.79 -1.62 14.11
N PRO A 185 10.46 -0.77 14.90
CA PRO A 185 10.66 0.62 14.52
C PRO A 185 11.52 0.70 13.25
N PHE A 186 11.20 1.67 12.41
CA PHE A 186 11.92 1.95 11.18
C PHE A 186 12.66 3.28 11.28
N ASP A 187 13.92 3.25 10.93
CA ASP A 187 14.79 4.43 10.81
C ASP A 187 15.33 4.54 9.38
N LEU A 188 15.35 5.74 8.83
CA LEU A 188 15.79 5.97 7.44
C LEU A 188 17.25 5.60 7.17
N ASN A 189 18.11 5.61 8.19
CA ASN A 189 19.54 5.34 8.03
C ASN A 189 19.88 3.85 8.27
N THR A 190 19.25 3.25 9.27
CA THR A 190 19.55 1.88 9.71
C THR A 190 18.57 0.84 9.20
N GLY A 191 17.41 1.28 8.69
CA GLY A 191 16.33 0.42 8.27
C GLY A 191 15.44 -0.05 9.43
N VAL A 192 14.72 -1.15 9.22
CA VAL A 192 13.89 -1.74 10.27
C VAL A 192 14.73 -2.53 11.27
N ASN A 193 14.36 -2.42 12.54
CA ASN A 193 14.88 -3.24 13.63
C ASN A 193 13.72 -3.99 14.28
N MET A 194 13.58 -5.28 13.94
CA MET A 194 12.45 -6.09 14.41
C MET A 194 12.65 -6.53 15.86
N ASP A 195 11.55 -6.46 16.65
CA ASP A 195 11.55 -6.99 18.00
C ASP A 195 11.73 -8.51 18.01
N GLU A 196 12.39 -9.04 19.02
CA GLU A 196 12.64 -10.49 19.17
C GLU A 196 11.36 -11.24 19.61
N LYS A 197 10.43 -10.55 20.25
CA LYS A 197 9.21 -11.15 20.80
C LYS A 197 7.98 -10.74 19.99
N PRO A 198 7.07 -11.67 19.71
CA PRO A 198 5.83 -11.35 19.04
C PRO A 198 4.93 -10.50 19.97
N VAL A 199 4.23 -9.56 19.35
CA VAL A 199 3.18 -8.76 20.01
C VAL A 199 1.92 -9.59 20.20
N ASP A 200 1.64 -10.48 19.27
CA ASP A 200 0.52 -11.43 19.29
C ASP A 200 1.00 -12.82 18.83
N ALA A 201 0.44 -13.87 19.40
CA ALA A 201 0.89 -15.24 19.16
C ALA A 201 0.53 -15.79 17.76
N VAL A 202 -0.50 -15.23 17.11
CA VAL A 202 -0.96 -15.66 15.79
C VAL A 202 -1.29 -14.44 14.94
N SER A 203 -0.79 -14.40 13.71
CA SER A 203 -1.10 -13.32 12.77
C SER A 203 -0.91 -13.77 11.32
N TYR A 204 -1.98 -13.71 10.55
CA TYR A 204 -1.90 -13.99 9.11
C TYR A 204 -1.92 -12.72 8.27
N ARG A 205 -2.60 -11.68 8.75
CA ARG A 205 -2.61 -10.36 8.11
C ARG A 205 -2.88 -9.28 9.13
N THR A 206 -2.47 -8.08 8.77
CA THR A 206 -2.80 -6.88 9.54
C THR A 206 -3.36 -5.81 8.62
N SER A 207 -4.25 -4.98 9.17
CA SER A 207 -4.57 -3.68 8.57
C SER A 207 -4.25 -2.60 9.59
N TRP A 208 -3.65 -1.51 9.15
CA TRP A 208 -3.15 -0.46 10.02
C TRP A 208 -3.62 0.91 9.57
N SER A 209 -4.33 1.62 10.43
CA SER A 209 -4.66 3.04 10.31
C SER A 209 -3.78 3.88 11.25
N SER A 210 -4.09 5.17 11.39
CA SER A 210 -3.25 6.10 12.17
C SER A 210 -2.94 5.64 13.59
N THR A 211 -3.90 5.06 14.29
CA THR A 211 -3.77 4.64 15.70
C THR A 211 -4.10 3.16 15.91
N ASP A 212 -4.73 2.54 14.92
CA ASP A 212 -5.37 1.25 15.13
C ASP A 212 -4.79 0.19 14.20
N ILE A 213 -4.50 -0.97 14.76
CA ILE A 213 -4.07 -2.16 14.03
C ILE A 213 -5.10 -3.24 14.26
N VAL A 214 -5.62 -3.80 13.18
CA VAL A 214 -6.44 -5.01 13.24
C VAL A 214 -5.55 -6.18 12.84
N ASN A 215 -5.40 -7.15 13.73
CA ASN A 215 -4.68 -8.38 13.49
C ASN A 215 -5.66 -9.50 13.17
N TYR A 216 -5.60 -10.05 11.97
CA TYR A 216 -6.44 -11.16 11.52
C TYR A 216 -5.72 -12.48 11.80
N LYS A 217 -6.27 -13.27 12.70
CA LYS A 217 -5.75 -14.59 13.13
C LYS A 217 -6.31 -15.74 12.29
N SER A 218 -7.51 -15.55 11.80
CA SER A 218 -8.18 -16.46 10.87
C SER A 218 -9.22 -15.69 10.06
N SER A 219 -10.00 -16.37 9.25
CA SER A 219 -11.11 -15.77 8.50
C SER A 219 -12.21 -15.17 9.38
N SER A 220 -12.31 -15.59 10.63
CA SER A 220 -13.37 -15.19 11.57
C SER A 220 -12.85 -14.68 12.91
N ASP A 221 -11.55 -14.74 13.15
CA ASP A 221 -10.93 -14.31 14.41
C ASP A 221 -9.89 -13.20 14.17
N PHE A 222 -10.05 -12.10 14.91
CA PHE A 222 -9.14 -10.96 14.85
C PHE A 222 -9.05 -10.28 16.20
N ASP A 223 -7.91 -9.63 16.42
CA ASP A 223 -7.68 -8.74 17.54
C ASP A 223 -7.55 -7.30 17.07
N TYR A 224 -8.09 -6.40 17.88
CA TYR A 224 -7.94 -4.97 17.68
C TYR A 224 -6.86 -4.45 18.61
N LEU A 225 -5.82 -3.89 18.04
CA LEU A 225 -4.66 -3.34 18.74
C LEU A 225 -4.64 -1.83 18.57
N VAL A 226 -4.39 -1.11 19.63
CA VAL A 226 -4.26 0.35 19.57
C VAL A 226 -2.78 0.72 19.68
N ASN A 227 -2.31 1.43 18.67
CA ASN A 227 -1.00 2.02 18.66
C ASN A 227 -1.02 3.29 19.54
N LYS A 228 -0.48 3.20 20.75
CA LYS A 228 -0.28 4.37 21.61
C LYS A 228 1.09 4.98 21.32
N VAL A 229 1.09 6.17 20.74
CA VAL A 229 2.28 7.01 20.71
C VAL A 229 2.47 7.58 22.11
N GLU A 230 3.49 7.12 22.84
CA GLU A 230 3.90 7.82 24.06
C GLU A 230 4.43 9.19 23.64
N LYS A 231 3.75 10.25 24.11
CA LYS A 231 4.31 11.59 24.01
C LYS A 231 5.56 11.61 24.85
N PHE A 232 6.71 11.85 24.23
CA PHE A 232 7.90 12.21 24.99
C PHE A 232 7.60 13.51 25.75
N GLU A 233 7.90 13.55 27.03
CA GLU A 233 7.90 14.78 27.79
C GLU A 233 8.79 15.79 27.06
N ASP A 234 8.24 16.97 26.80
CA ASP A 234 8.92 18.06 26.13
C ASP A 234 10.25 18.37 26.84
N LYS A 235 11.36 17.92 26.28
CA LYS A 235 12.67 18.38 26.68
C LYS A 235 12.93 19.72 26.00
N PRO A 236 13.15 20.82 26.74
CA PRO A 236 13.05 22.17 26.23
C PRO A 236 14.23 22.67 25.37
N ASN A 237 15.08 21.82 24.80
CA ASN A 237 16.31 22.27 24.14
C ASN A 237 16.72 21.49 22.88
N PHE A 238 15.80 21.18 21.99
CA PHE A 238 16.18 20.53 20.73
C PHE A 238 16.08 21.46 19.53
N SER A 239 17.13 21.48 18.69
CA SER A 239 17.07 22.10 17.37
C SER A 239 16.07 21.36 16.47
N LYS A 240 15.45 22.04 15.50
CA LYS A 240 14.47 21.43 14.57
C LYS A 240 15.02 20.23 13.80
N PHE A 241 16.34 20.06 13.75
CA PHE A 241 17.01 18.91 13.13
C PHE A 241 17.03 17.68 14.04
N ASP A 242 17.17 17.88 15.36
CA ASP A 242 17.20 16.78 16.33
C ASP A 242 15.82 16.19 16.57
N GLU A 243 14.74 16.97 16.40
CA GLU A 243 13.36 16.47 16.47
C GLU A 243 13.05 15.36 15.46
N ARG A 244 13.74 15.31 14.31
CA ARG A 244 13.55 14.24 13.32
C ARG A 244 14.31 12.97 13.66
N SER A 245 15.48 13.07 14.28
CA SER A 245 16.31 11.91 14.64
C SER A 245 15.86 11.25 15.95
N GLU A 246 15.26 12.00 16.87
CA GLU A 246 14.81 11.48 18.18
C GLU A 246 13.34 11.02 18.21
N ARG A 247 12.58 11.16 17.14
CA ARG A 247 11.26 10.52 17.02
C ARG A 247 11.38 8.99 16.84
N LYS A 248 12.19 8.34 17.65
CA LYS A 248 12.05 6.90 17.94
C LYS A 248 10.77 6.75 18.76
N ARG A 249 9.64 6.76 18.05
CA ARG A 249 8.35 6.53 18.66
C ARG A 249 8.35 5.12 19.21
N ILE A 250 8.48 5.01 20.52
CA ILE A 250 8.17 3.75 21.20
C ILE A 250 6.67 3.57 21.06
N VAL A 251 6.30 2.71 20.14
CA VAL A 251 4.91 2.36 19.91
C VAL A 251 4.58 1.23 20.86
N LYS A 252 3.80 1.50 21.91
CA LYS A 252 3.20 0.44 22.73
C LYS A 252 1.89 0.03 22.09
N LEU A 253 1.82 -1.21 21.68
CA LEU A 253 0.59 -1.84 21.25
C LEU A 253 -0.19 -2.28 22.50
N CYS A 254 -1.44 -1.82 22.61
CA CYS A 254 -2.36 -2.24 23.66
C CYS A 254 -3.42 -3.14 23.03
N GLU A 255 -3.53 -4.37 23.53
CA GLU A 255 -4.62 -5.26 23.13
C GLU A 255 -5.97 -4.68 23.55
N LYS A 256 -6.88 -4.57 22.59
CA LYS A 256 -8.31 -4.46 22.84
C LYS A 256 -9.01 -5.52 22.03
N LYS A 257 -9.71 -6.40 22.69
CA LYS A 257 -10.58 -7.36 22.01
C LYS A 257 -11.93 -6.72 21.75
N TYR A 258 -12.31 -6.65 20.47
CA TYR A 258 -13.63 -6.19 20.05
C TYR A 258 -14.32 -7.32 19.27
N ASP A 259 -15.60 -7.47 19.53
CA ASP A 259 -16.45 -8.29 18.68
C ASP A 259 -16.73 -7.48 17.40
N MET A 260 -16.47 -8.08 16.23
CA MET A 260 -16.74 -7.46 14.93
C MET A 260 -18.18 -7.01 14.78
N ASN A 261 -19.13 -7.76 15.35
CA ASN A 261 -20.55 -7.39 15.30
C ASN A 261 -20.82 -6.06 16.03
N ASN A 262 -20.00 -5.69 16.99
CA ASN A 262 -20.10 -4.42 17.70
C ASN A 262 -19.35 -3.27 17.00
N LEU A 263 -18.37 -3.57 16.15
CA LEU A 263 -17.66 -2.55 15.35
C LEU A 263 -18.47 -2.10 14.14
N PHE A 264 -19.25 -2.99 13.56
CA PHE A 264 -20.10 -2.71 12.40
C PHE A 264 -21.57 -2.69 12.83
N GLN A 265 -22.04 -1.56 13.36
CA GLN A 265 -23.41 -1.38 13.86
C GLN A 265 -24.52 -1.51 12.80
N ALA A 266 -24.20 -1.72 11.57
CA ALA A 266 -25.17 -1.81 10.48
C ALA A 266 -25.05 -3.15 9.74
N GLY A 267 -25.79 -4.13 10.20
CA GLY A 267 -26.08 -5.34 9.44
C GLY A 267 -25.02 -6.44 9.59
N GLN A 268 -25.52 -7.64 9.62
CA GLN A 268 -24.79 -8.88 9.68
C GLN A 268 -23.72 -8.98 8.58
N LEU A 269 -22.51 -8.53 8.86
CA LEU A 269 -21.35 -8.90 8.09
C LEU A 269 -20.96 -10.31 8.52
N VAL A 270 -21.52 -11.31 7.87
CA VAL A 270 -20.99 -12.67 7.92
C VAL A 270 -19.64 -12.62 7.21
N LEU A 271 -18.55 -12.48 7.96
CA LEU A 271 -17.19 -12.52 7.43
C LEU A 271 -16.86 -13.96 7.07
N ASP A 272 -17.37 -14.41 5.92
CA ASP A 272 -16.92 -15.64 5.32
C ASP A 272 -15.55 -15.40 4.69
N ASP A 273 -14.52 -15.97 5.27
CA ASP A 273 -13.16 -16.03 4.73
C ASP A 273 -12.59 -14.70 4.21
N VAL A 274 -12.01 -13.91 5.09
CA VAL A 274 -11.24 -12.71 4.73
C VAL A 274 -10.02 -13.12 3.90
N ILE A 275 -9.97 -12.66 2.65
CA ILE A 275 -8.83 -12.90 1.75
C ILE A 275 -7.80 -11.79 1.92
N TYR A 276 -8.27 -10.55 2.02
CA TYR A 276 -7.43 -9.37 2.10
C TYR A 276 -8.10 -8.27 2.91
N ALA A 277 -7.31 -7.49 3.63
CA ALA A 277 -7.80 -6.32 4.35
C ALA A 277 -6.80 -5.18 4.24
N PHE A 278 -7.30 -3.96 4.04
CA PHE A 278 -6.49 -2.76 4.01
C PHE A 278 -7.26 -1.58 4.60
N ASN A 279 -6.54 -0.58 5.06
CA ASN A 279 -7.11 0.65 5.58
C ASN A 279 -6.76 1.85 4.72
N SER A 280 -7.72 2.74 4.55
CA SER A 280 -7.46 4.14 4.23
C SER A 280 -7.41 4.95 5.54
N SER A 281 -7.13 6.24 5.45
CA SER A 281 -7.08 7.13 6.63
C SER A 281 -8.37 7.15 7.46
N SER A 282 -9.50 6.77 6.89
CA SER A 282 -10.82 6.89 7.52
C SER A 282 -11.69 5.64 7.42
N SER A 283 -11.26 4.60 6.72
CA SER A 283 -12.08 3.41 6.44
C SER A 283 -11.24 2.14 6.39
N SER A 284 -11.81 1.06 6.87
CA SER A 284 -11.27 -0.30 6.70
C SER A 284 -12.02 -1.01 5.59
N PHE A 285 -11.30 -1.67 4.71
CA PHE A 285 -11.83 -2.45 3.60
C PHE A 285 -11.44 -3.90 3.80
N VAL A 286 -12.40 -4.78 3.59
CA VAL A 286 -12.20 -6.22 3.72
C VAL A 286 -12.69 -6.89 2.44
N LEU A 287 -11.79 -7.62 1.79
CA LEU A 287 -12.14 -8.50 0.68
C LEU A 287 -12.41 -9.89 1.24
N THR A 288 -13.58 -10.42 0.96
CA THR A 288 -13.96 -11.80 1.32
C THR A 288 -14.07 -12.65 0.06
N LYS A 289 -14.21 -13.97 0.19
CA LYS A 289 -14.48 -14.85 -0.96
C LYS A 289 -15.76 -14.48 -1.72
N LYS A 290 -16.67 -13.75 -1.11
CA LYS A 290 -17.90 -13.26 -1.72
C LYS A 290 -17.78 -11.87 -2.34
N GLY A 291 -16.63 -11.21 -2.24
CA GLY A 291 -16.35 -9.87 -2.74
C GLY A 291 -16.17 -8.82 -1.64
N PHE A 292 -16.18 -7.53 -2.03
CA PHE A 292 -16.07 -6.38 -1.13
C PHE A 292 -17.40 -6.05 -0.47
#